data_ffc3c1cb4b79a6a03dcc864fe3072960
#
_entry.id   ffc3c1cb4b79a6a03dcc864fe3072960
#
_cell.length_a   1.000
_cell.length_b   1.000
_cell.length_c   1.000
_cell.angle_alpha   90.00
_cell.angle_beta   90.00
_cell.angle_gamma   90.00
#
_symmetry.space_group_name_H-M   'P 1'
#
loop_
_entity.id
_entity.type
_entity.pdbx_description
1 polymer ?
#
loop_
_entity_poly.entity_id
_entity_poly.type
_entity_poly.pdbx_seq_one_letter_code
_entity_poly.pdbx_strand_id
1 'polypeptide(L)'
;MKETIVVIMGGLSGERKISFLTGKACSNALKRKGFKVKELDAKGYFIKKLRNLKPKIVFNALHGRYGEDGFVQTILESMKIPYTHSGILSSSLAMDKELSRKIFKKNNLMVPKYFL
;
A
#
# COMPACT_ATOMS: atom_id res chain seq x y z
N MET A 1 17.38 -19.81 5.49
CA MET A 1 16.74 -18.68 6.22
C MET A 1 15.46 -18.28 5.52
N LYS A 2 14.41 -18.04 6.29
CA LYS A 2 13.17 -17.51 5.72
C LYS A 2 13.38 -16.04 5.34
N GLU A 3 12.95 -15.69 4.15
CA GLU A 3 12.98 -14.30 3.70
C GLU A 3 11.93 -13.47 4.44
N THR A 4 12.24 -12.20 4.69
CA THR A 4 11.39 -11.32 5.48
C THR A 4 10.32 -10.67 4.61
N ILE A 5 9.07 -10.74 5.07
CA ILE A 5 7.97 -9.93 4.57
C ILE A 5 7.83 -8.74 5.53
N VAL A 6 7.84 -7.54 4.99
CA VAL A 6 7.55 -6.35 5.79
C VAL A 6 6.12 -5.91 5.51
N VAL A 7 5.31 -5.80 6.55
CA VAL A 7 3.96 -5.24 6.48
C VAL A 7 4.06 -3.77 6.86
N ILE A 8 3.85 -2.89 5.89
CA ILE A 8 3.81 -1.44 6.17
C ILE A 8 2.40 -1.04 6.54
N MET A 9 2.27 -0.25 7.58
CA MET A 9 0.99 0.15 8.14
C MET A 9 1.08 1.54 8.79
N GLY A 10 -0.04 2.07 9.19
CA GLY A 10 -0.11 3.36 9.85
C GLY A 10 0.00 4.53 8.88
N GLY A 11 1.18 5.13 8.79
CA GLY A 11 1.44 6.25 7.90
C GLY A 11 0.90 7.58 8.40
N LEU A 12 0.74 8.54 7.48
CA LEU A 12 0.41 9.93 7.82
C LEU A 12 -1.04 10.32 7.50
N SER A 13 -1.81 9.44 6.85
CA SER A 13 -3.19 9.79 6.46
C SER A 13 -4.14 9.78 7.65
N GLY A 14 -5.34 10.37 7.44
CA GLY A 14 -6.41 10.29 8.43
C GLY A 14 -6.93 8.88 8.69
N GLU A 15 -6.54 7.91 7.86
CA GLU A 15 -6.93 6.50 7.98
C GLU A 15 -5.88 5.65 8.72
N ARG A 16 -4.97 6.30 9.45
CA ARG A 16 -3.89 5.65 10.19
C ARG A 16 -4.38 4.53 11.12
N LYS A 17 -5.45 4.76 11.88
CA LYS A 17 -6.01 3.76 12.81
C LYS A 17 -6.50 2.52 12.07
N ILE A 18 -7.21 2.71 10.97
CA ILE A 18 -7.72 1.61 10.14
C ILE A 18 -6.55 0.84 9.54
N SER A 19 -5.52 1.54 9.09
CA SER A 19 -4.32 0.89 8.55
C SER A 19 -3.62 -0.01 9.58
N PHE A 20 -3.54 0.41 10.83
CA PHE A 20 -3.00 -0.46 11.89
C PHE A 20 -3.84 -1.70 12.10
N LEU A 21 -5.18 -1.58 12.07
CA LEU A 21 -6.06 -2.76 12.20
C LEU A 21 -5.85 -3.73 11.05
N THR A 22 -5.82 -3.23 9.83
CA THR A 22 -5.55 -4.04 8.63
C THR A 22 -4.17 -4.69 8.71
N GLY A 23 -3.16 -3.89 9.00
CA GLY A 23 -1.77 -4.35 9.08
C GLY A 23 -1.56 -5.44 10.13
N LYS A 24 -2.13 -5.27 11.30
CA LYS A 24 -2.05 -6.27 12.38
C LYS A 24 -2.73 -7.58 11.98
N ALA A 25 -3.92 -7.50 11.41
CA ALA A 25 -4.66 -8.69 10.97
C ALA A 25 -3.89 -9.46 9.89
N CYS A 26 -3.37 -8.75 8.88
CA CYS A 26 -2.59 -9.35 7.80
C CYS A 26 -1.26 -9.93 8.30
N SER A 27 -0.58 -9.20 9.17
CA SER A 27 0.67 -9.62 9.79
C SER A 27 0.49 -10.93 10.56
N ASN A 28 -0.55 -11.01 11.39
CA ASN A 28 -0.86 -12.21 12.16
C ASN A 28 -1.21 -13.39 11.24
N ALA A 29 -1.97 -13.15 10.18
CA ALA A 29 -2.31 -14.19 9.20
C ALA A 29 -1.07 -14.73 8.49
N LEU A 30 -0.16 -13.86 8.08
CA LEU A 30 1.10 -14.25 7.44
C LEU A 30 1.99 -15.06 8.41
N LYS A 31 2.07 -14.64 9.66
CA LYS A 31 2.81 -15.39 10.70
C LYS A 31 2.24 -16.78 10.89
N ARG A 32 0.90 -16.92 10.95
CA ARG A 32 0.25 -18.23 11.06
C ARG A 32 0.56 -19.15 9.88
N LYS A 33 0.82 -18.57 8.70
CA LYS A 33 1.23 -19.34 7.52
C LYS A 33 2.72 -19.69 7.51
N GLY A 34 3.47 -19.28 8.51
CA GLY A 34 4.88 -19.61 8.68
C GLY A 34 5.85 -18.62 8.07
N PHE A 35 5.39 -17.48 7.59
CA PHE A 35 6.27 -16.44 7.07
C PHE A 35 6.96 -15.67 8.19
N LYS A 36 8.18 -15.21 7.92
CA LYS A 36 8.87 -14.27 8.79
C LYS A 36 8.38 -12.87 8.48
N VAL A 37 7.70 -12.24 9.44
CA VAL A 37 7.04 -10.95 9.25
C VAL A 37 7.61 -9.91 10.19
N LYS A 38 7.89 -8.73 9.64
CA LYS A 38 8.21 -7.52 10.39
C LYS A 38 7.16 -6.46 10.08
N GLU A 39 6.73 -5.75 11.10
CA GLU A 39 5.77 -4.66 10.97
C GLU A 39 6.53 -3.33 10.97
N LEU A 40 6.10 -2.40 10.12
CA LEU A 40 6.74 -1.09 10.00
C LEU A 40 5.68 0.00 9.83
N ASP A 41 5.72 0.97 10.74
CA ASP A 41 4.90 2.18 10.62
C ASP A 41 5.51 3.09 9.55
N ALA A 42 4.75 3.40 8.51
CA ALA A 42 5.21 4.24 7.40
C ALA A 42 5.12 5.74 7.76
N LYS A 43 5.64 6.10 8.92
CA LYS A 43 5.71 7.46 9.45
C LYS A 43 7.16 7.86 9.66
N GLY A 44 7.48 9.14 9.43
CA GLY A 44 8.85 9.66 9.64
C GLY A 44 9.88 9.02 8.70
N TYR A 45 11.01 8.66 9.24
CA TYR A 45 12.15 8.12 8.46
C TYR A 45 12.02 6.60 8.19
N PHE A 46 10.83 6.15 7.83
CA PHE A 46 10.58 4.72 7.62
C PHE A 46 11.41 4.10 6.48
N ILE A 47 11.82 4.89 5.49
CA ILE A 47 12.59 4.41 4.33
C ILE A 47 13.91 3.77 4.79
N LYS A 48 14.62 4.43 5.70
CA LYS A 48 15.87 3.89 6.25
C LYS A 48 15.63 2.59 7.01
N LYS A 49 14.60 2.55 7.83
CA LYS A 49 14.20 1.35 8.58
C LYS A 49 13.83 0.22 7.62
N LEU A 50 13.08 0.53 6.57
CA LEU A 50 12.69 -0.43 5.54
C LEU A 50 13.92 -1.03 4.86
N ARG A 51 14.87 -0.19 4.46
CA ARG A 51 16.11 -0.63 3.82
C ARG A 51 16.89 -1.58 4.74
N ASN A 52 16.97 -1.26 6.02
CA ASN A 52 17.70 -2.08 7.00
C ASN A 52 17.05 -3.44 7.23
N LEU A 53 15.73 -3.54 7.07
CA LEU A 53 14.99 -4.80 7.21
C LEU A 53 15.21 -5.75 6.03
N LYS A 54 15.71 -5.25 4.91
CA LYS A 54 15.98 -6.03 3.68
C LYS A 54 14.82 -6.94 3.28
N PRO A 55 13.62 -6.39 3.06
CA PRO A 55 12.46 -7.22 2.77
C PRO A 55 12.56 -7.89 1.42
N LYS A 56 12.09 -9.13 1.32
CA LYS A 56 11.87 -9.81 0.05
C LYS A 56 10.69 -9.22 -0.68
N ILE A 57 9.64 -8.88 0.07
CA ILE A 57 8.42 -8.25 -0.43
C ILE A 57 7.82 -7.38 0.67
N VAL A 58 7.16 -6.32 0.26
CA VAL A 58 6.39 -5.47 1.16
C VAL A 58 4.91 -5.71 0.96
N PHE A 59 4.21 -6.00 2.04
CA PHE A 59 2.75 -6.03 2.06
C PHE A 59 2.25 -4.63 2.43
N ASN A 60 1.56 -4.00 1.50
CA ASN A 60 1.06 -2.63 1.69
C ASN A 60 -0.31 -2.65 2.36
N ALA A 61 -0.33 -2.38 3.66
CA ALA A 61 -1.56 -2.25 4.45
C ALA A 61 -1.92 -0.79 4.74
N LEU A 62 -1.30 0.16 4.03
CA LEU A 62 -1.64 1.57 4.16
C LEU A 62 -3.00 1.87 3.53
N HIS A 63 -3.70 2.84 4.10
CA HIS A 63 -4.97 3.34 3.57
C HIS A 63 -4.86 4.84 3.28
N GLY A 64 -5.56 5.27 2.23
CA GLY A 64 -5.62 6.67 1.86
C GLY A 64 -4.34 7.21 1.26
N ARG A 65 -4.09 8.49 1.49
CA ARG A 65 -2.95 9.22 0.95
C ARG A 65 -1.63 8.56 1.31
N TYR A 66 -0.70 8.64 0.37
CA TYR A 66 0.65 8.08 0.40
C TYR A 66 0.71 6.56 0.29
N GLY A 67 -0.34 5.83 0.66
CA GLY A 67 -0.38 4.37 0.55
C GLY A 67 -1.14 3.85 -0.66
N GLU A 68 -2.11 4.62 -1.16
CA GLU A 68 -3.01 4.20 -2.25
C GLU A 68 -2.94 5.08 -3.49
N ASP A 69 -2.09 6.09 -3.51
CA ASP A 69 -2.03 7.12 -4.56
C ASP A 69 -0.78 7.06 -5.44
N GLY A 70 0.05 6.04 -5.29
CA GLY A 70 1.28 5.87 -6.05
C GLY A 70 2.54 6.34 -5.32
N PHE A 71 2.41 7.03 -4.19
CA PHE A 71 3.57 7.59 -3.47
C PHE A 71 4.48 6.48 -2.90
N VAL A 72 3.94 5.60 -2.05
CA VAL A 72 4.73 4.51 -1.48
C VAL A 72 5.20 3.54 -2.56
N GLN A 73 4.38 3.32 -3.57
CA GLN A 73 4.73 2.46 -4.70
C GLN A 73 5.97 2.99 -5.42
N THR A 74 6.06 4.30 -5.62
CA THR A 74 7.24 4.94 -6.23
C THR A 74 8.49 4.70 -5.40
N ILE A 75 8.39 4.86 -4.09
CA ILE A 75 9.51 4.60 -3.16
C ILE A 75 9.98 3.16 -3.29
N LEU A 76 9.04 2.21 -3.23
CA LEU A 76 9.37 0.78 -3.28
C LEU A 76 9.98 0.38 -4.62
N GLU A 77 9.46 0.90 -5.73
CA GLU A 77 10.05 0.64 -7.05
C GLU A 77 11.44 1.24 -7.18
N SER A 78 11.68 2.43 -6.64
CA SER A 78 13.01 3.04 -6.63
C SER A 78 14.02 2.22 -5.84
N MET A 79 13.58 1.50 -4.83
CA MET A 79 14.39 0.59 -4.02
C MET A 79 14.45 -0.84 -4.59
N LYS A 80 13.77 -1.10 -5.70
CA LYS A 80 13.64 -2.42 -6.32
C LYS A 80 13.06 -3.48 -5.39
N ILE A 81 12.10 -3.08 -4.56
CA ILE A 81 11.41 -3.98 -3.63
C ILE A 81 10.04 -4.31 -4.20
N PRO A 82 9.74 -5.60 -4.44
CA PRO A 82 8.38 -6.02 -4.82
C PRO A 82 7.37 -5.68 -3.71
N TYR A 83 6.16 -5.38 -4.12
CA TYR A 83 5.09 -5.03 -3.17
C TYR A 83 3.74 -5.54 -3.66
N THR A 84 2.81 -5.66 -2.72
CA THR A 84 1.46 -6.11 -3.01
C THR A 84 0.57 -5.00 -3.55
N HIS A 85 -0.52 -5.41 -4.21
CA HIS A 85 -1.58 -4.56 -4.76
C HIS A 85 -1.14 -3.84 -6.03
N SER A 86 -1.81 -2.73 -6.34
CA SER A 86 -1.65 -2.04 -7.62
C SER A 86 -0.36 -1.21 -7.69
N GLY A 87 0.14 -1.01 -8.90
CA GLY A 87 1.33 -0.22 -9.16
C GLY A 87 1.10 1.28 -9.12
N ILE A 88 2.12 2.04 -9.52
CA ILE A 88 2.14 3.51 -9.43
C ILE A 88 0.99 4.13 -10.22
N LEU A 89 0.90 3.83 -11.52
CA LEU A 89 -0.08 4.46 -12.40
C LEU A 89 -1.51 4.11 -12.02
N SER A 90 -1.79 2.83 -11.81
CA SER A 90 -3.13 2.38 -11.42
C SER A 90 -3.59 3.00 -10.11
N SER A 91 -2.70 3.07 -9.12
CA SER A 91 -3.01 3.69 -7.82
C SER A 91 -3.29 5.18 -7.96
N SER A 92 -2.46 5.90 -8.73
CA SER A 92 -2.64 7.33 -8.96
C SER A 92 -3.97 7.64 -9.66
N LEU A 93 -4.30 6.88 -10.71
CA LEU A 93 -5.55 7.06 -11.46
C LEU A 93 -6.77 6.71 -10.61
N ALA A 94 -6.71 5.62 -9.85
CA ALA A 94 -7.82 5.18 -9.02
C ALA A 94 -8.12 6.16 -7.88
N MET A 95 -7.11 6.82 -7.35
CA MET A 95 -7.28 7.80 -6.29
C MET A 95 -7.99 9.07 -6.79
N ASP A 96 -7.84 9.42 -8.05
CA ASP A 96 -8.55 10.54 -8.67
C ASP A 96 -9.93 10.05 -9.15
N LYS A 97 -10.98 10.42 -8.41
CA LYS A 97 -12.34 9.95 -8.68
C LYS A 97 -12.87 10.41 -10.03
N GLU A 98 -12.50 11.60 -10.47
CA GLU A 98 -12.91 12.12 -11.78
C GLU A 98 -12.27 11.31 -12.91
N LEU A 99 -10.96 11.14 -12.86
CA LEU A 99 -10.23 10.37 -13.88
C LEU A 99 -10.67 8.90 -13.90
N SER A 100 -10.84 8.28 -12.73
CA SER A 100 -11.28 6.89 -12.66
C SER A 100 -12.67 6.70 -13.25
N ARG A 101 -13.61 7.62 -12.99
CA ARG A 101 -14.96 7.57 -13.59
C ARG A 101 -14.90 7.70 -15.10
N LYS A 102 -14.07 8.59 -15.63
CA LYS A 102 -13.88 8.75 -17.08
C LYS A 102 -13.38 7.46 -17.73
N ILE A 103 -12.40 6.83 -17.11
CA ILE A 103 -11.85 5.55 -17.58
C ILE A 103 -12.91 4.45 -17.53
N PHE A 104 -13.67 4.35 -16.44
CA PHE A 104 -14.75 3.36 -16.30
C PHE A 104 -15.80 3.54 -17.36
N LYS A 105 -16.27 4.76 -17.61
CA LYS A 105 -17.26 5.06 -18.65
C LYS A 105 -16.72 4.68 -20.05
N LYS A 106 -15.46 5.01 -20.33
CA LYS A 106 -14.83 4.66 -21.61
C LYS A 106 -14.78 3.14 -21.83
N ASN A 107 -14.73 2.37 -20.76
CA ASN A 107 -14.68 0.90 -20.80
C ASN A 107 -16.05 0.26 -20.55
N ASN A 108 -17.12 1.01 -20.73
CA ASN A 108 -18.51 0.55 -20.62
C ASN A 108 -18.90 0.06 -19.21
N LEU A 109 -18.25 0.59 -18.18
CA LEU A 109 -18.61 0.34 -16.79
C LEU A 109 -19.59 1.41 -16.30
N MET A 110 -20.57 1.00 -15.51
CA MET A 110 -21.53 1.92 -14.92
C MET A 110 -20.86 2.75 -13.82
N VAL A 111 -21.15 4.04 -13.80
CA VAL A 111 -20.71 4.95 -12.75
C VAL A 111 -21.90 5.75 -12.23
N PRO A 112 -21.89 6.14 -10.93
CA PRO A 112 -22.94 7.01 -10.38
C PRO A 112 -22.94 8.37 -11.07
N LYS A 113 -24.08 9.04 -11.08
CA LYS A 113 -24.12 10.46 -11.46
C LYS A 113 -23.32 11.27 -10.46
N TYR A 114 -22.58 12.25 -10.95
CA TYR A 114 -21.77 13.12 -10.12
C TYR A 114 -21.63 14.50 -10.72
N PHE A 115 -21.35 15.46 -9.86
CA PHE A 115 -21.05 16.84 -10.22
C PHE A 115 -19.60 17.14 -9.86
N LEU A 116 -18.96 17.92 -10.70
CA LEU A 116 -17.61 18.40 -10.47
C LEU A 116 -17.61 19.69 -9.64
#